data_d6bced6694f4f190865aaa63036e663e
#
_entry.id   d6bced6694f4f190865aaa63036e663e
#
_cell.length_a   1.000
_cell.length_b   1.000
_cell.length_c   1.000
_cell.angle_alpha   90.00
_cell.angle_beta   90.00
_cell.angle_gamma   90.00
#
_symmetry.space_group_name_H-M   'P 1'
#
loop_
_entity.id
_entity.type
_entity.pdbx_description
1 polymer ?
#
loop_
_entity_poly.entity_id
_entity_poly.type
_entity_poly.pdbx_seq_one_letter_code
_entity_poly.pdbx_strand_id
1 'polypeptide(L)'
;LFFPFDLIKYDFQRDEPIRNKHGWCEKVKKGEAGLLISKVNAKNPFFGYAGNKIHTEKKLLCDVFKKGDLYFNTGDLIVQDHENFLYFWDRIGDTFRWKGENVATTEVSDVIVMLDFIQEANVYGVSVPDHEGKAGMASLILKQNASL
;
A
#
# COMPACT_ATOMS: atom_id res chain seq x y z
N LEU A 1 -14.46 12.43 -15.37
CA LEU A 1 -13.66 11.30 -15.89
C LEU A 1 -13.71 10.19 -14.84
N PHE A 2 -14.49 9.13 -15.06
CA PHE A 2 -14.53 7.95 -14.19
C PHE A 2 -13.39 7.02 -14.62
N PHE A 3 -12.32 6.95 -13.84
CA PHE A 3 -11.34 5.87 -13.97
C PHE A 3 -11.93 4.64 -13.29
N PRO A 4 -12.10 3.51 -14.01
CA PRO A 4 -12.54 2.28 -13.39
C PRO A 4 -11.42 1.77 -12.46
N PHE A 5 -11.69 1.78 -11.16
CA PHE A 5 -10.79 1.23 -10.14
C PHE A 5 -11.52 0.16 -9.32
N ASP A 6 -10.74 -0.68 -8.68
CA ASP A 6 -11.21 -1.66 -7.70
C ASP A 6 -10.25 -1.66 -6.50
N LEU A 7 -10.77 -2.04 -5.33
CA LEU A 7 -9.99 -2.26 -4.11
C LEU A 7 -9.99 -3.74 -3.80
N ILE A 8 -8.80 -4.35 -3.77
CA ILE A 8 -8.65 -5.80 -3.52
C ILE A 8 -7.86 -6.05 -2.23
N LYS A 9 -8.13 -7.22 -1.61
CA LYS A 9 -7.40 -7.67 -0.43
C LYS A 9 -5.95 -7.95 -0.76
N TYR A 10 -5.06 -7.66 0.18
CA TYR A 10 -3.61 -7.82 0.03
C TYR A 10 -3.01 -8.56 1.22
N ASP A 11 -2.13 -9.51 0.95
CA ASP A 11 -1.35 -10.24 1.95
C ASP A 11 0.03 -9.60 2.11
N PHE A 12 0.24 -8.90 3.22
CA PHE A 12 1.50 -8.21 3.51
C PHE A 12 2.66 -9.16 3.87
N GLN A 13 2.37 -10.42 4.22
CA GLN A 13 3.43 -11.41 4.49
C GLN A 13 4.01 -11.97 3.20
N ARG A 14 3.12 -12.26 2.24
CA ARG A 14 3.49 -12.84 0.95
C ARG A 14 3.79 -11.80 -0.11
N ASP A 15 3.49 -10.52 0.18
CA ASP A 15 3.63 -9.39 -0.75
C ASP A 15 2.82 -9.61 -2.06
N GLU A 16 1.59 -10.12 -1.92
CA GLU A 16 0.72 -10.46 -3.07
C GLU A 16 -0.77 -10.23 -2.78
N PRO A 17 -1.61 -10.02 -3.82
CA PRO A 17 -3.06 -9.98 -3.69
C PRO A 17 -3.63 -11.31 -3.21
N ILE A 18 -4.61 -11.26 -2.29
CA ILE A 18 -5.32 -12.45 -1.82
C ILE A 18 -6.27 -12.94 -2.92
N ARG A 19 -6.13 -14.22 -3.26
CA ARG A 19 -6.97 -14.90 -4.26
C ARG A 19 -7.82 -15.99 -3.61
N ASN A 20 -9.06 -16.15 -4.12
CA ASN A 20 -9.96 -17.21 -3.69
C ASN A 20 -9.54 -18.58 -4.26
N LYS A 21 -10.28 -19.64 -3.92
CA LYS A 21 -10.04 -21.01 -4.40
C LYS A 21 -10.08 -21.20 -5.93
N HIS A 22 -10.62 -20.23 -6.66
CA HIS A 22 -10.69 -20.24 -8.13
C HIS A 22 -9.55 -19.41 -8.77
N GLY A 23 -8.65 -18.83 -7.96
CA GLY A 23 -7.55 -18.02 -8.41
C GLY A 23 -7.89 -16.54 -8.65
N TRP A 24 -9.11 -16.09 -8.35
CA TRP A 24 -9.54 -14.71 -8.53
C TRP A 24 -9.27 -13.85 -7.28
N CYS A 25 -8.86 -12.60 -7.48
CA CYS A 25 -8.66 -11.67 -6.38
C CYS A 25 -9.99 -11.38 -5.65
N GLU A 26 -9.89 -11.21 -4.34
CA GLU A 26 -11.03 -10.84 -3.51
C GLU A 26 -11.07 -9.33 -3.30
N LYS A 27 -12.27 -8.74 -3.46
CA LYS A 27 -12.50 -7.32 -3.13
C LYS A 27 -12.60 -7.13 -1.62
N VAL A 28 -12.16 -5.95 -1.14
CA VAL A 28 -12.40 -5.54 0.24
C VAL A 28 -13.85 -5.10 0.45
N LYS A 29 -14.28 -5.08 1.71
CA LYS A 29 -15.54 -4.42 2.10
C LYS A 29 -15.29 -2.94 2.35
N LYS A 30 -16.37 -2.16 2.37
CA LYS A 30 -16.30 -0.75 2.79
C LYS A 30 -15.78 -0.65 4.22
N GLY A 31 -14.88 0.31 4.44
CA GLY A 31 -14.17 0.48 5.70
C GLY A 31 -12.91 -0.37 5.86
N GLU A 32 -12.65 -1.32 4.95
CA GLU A 32 -11.40 -2.09 4.95
C GLU A 32 -10.38 -1.46 3.99
N ALA A 33 -9.11 -1.46 4.39
CA ALA A 33 -8.02 -1.06 3.52
C ALA A 33 -7.80 -2.09 2.41
N GLY A 34 -7.67 -1.65 1.18
CA GLY A 34 -7.42 -2.49 0.03
C GLY A 34 -6.45 -1.88 -0.96
N LEU A 35 -5.75 -2.75 -1.68
CA LEU A 35 -4.88 -2.34 -2.77
C LEU A 35 -5.71 -1.74 -3.90
N LEU A 36 -5.40 -0.50 -4.24
CA LEU A 36 -6.00 0.20 -5.37
C LEU A 36 -5.44 -0.36 -6.68
N ILE A 37 -6.32 -0.85 -7.52
CA ILE A 37 -5.99 -1.32 -8.86
C ILE A 37 -6.84 -0.62 -9.91
N SER A 38 -6.27 -0.39 -11.08
CA SER A 38 -6.97 0.24 -12.20
C SER A 38 -6.95 -0.67 -13.43
N LYS A 39 -8.12 -0.83 -14.06
CA LYS A 39 -8.24 -1.70 -15.22
C LYS A 39 -7.49 -1.13 -16.42
N VAL A 40 -6.62 -1.94 -17.01
CA VAL A 40 -5.89 -1.63 -18.25
C VAL A 40 -6.73 -2.07 -19.46
N ASN A 41 -7.00 -1.16 -20.35
CA ASN A 41 -7.73 -1.42 -21.61
C ASN A 41 -7.41 -0.33 -22.65
N ALA A 42 -8.02 -0.42 -23.83
CA ALA A 42 -7.79 0.55 -24.92
C ALA A 42 -8.15 2.01 -24.56
N LYS A 43 -9.08 2.23 -23.59
CA LYS A 43 -9.46 3.56 -23.10
C LYS A 43 -8.58 4.06 -21.94
N ASN A 44 -7.91 3.13 -21.25
CA ASN A 44 -6.98 3.39 -20.15
C ASN A 44 -5.74 2.53 -20.36
N PRO A 45 -4.88 2.87 -21.35
CA PRO A 45 -3.69 2.09 -21.66
C PRO A 45 -2.60 2.36 -20.61
N PHE A 46 -1.84 1.32 -20.29
CA PHE A 46 -0.63 1.43 -19.48
C PHE A 46 0.58 1.26 -20.39
N PHE A 47 1.34 2.34 -20.59
CA PHE A 47 2.50 2.34 -21.50
C PHE A 47 3.80 1.88 -20.83
N GLY A 48 3.76 1.55 -19.54
CA GLY A 48 4.94 1.16 -18.79
C GLY A 48 5.84 2.34 -18.38
N TYR A 49 6.90 2.01 -17.67
CA TYR A 49 7.92 2.99 -17.30
C TYR A 49 9.02 3.00 -18.35
N ALA A 50 9.43 4.18 -18.80
CA ALA A 50 10.50 4.35 -19.78
C ALA A 50 11.79 3.66 -19.29
N GLY A 51 12.30 2.70 -20.07
CA GLY A 51 13.60 2.06 -19.84
C GLY A 51 13.65 0.84 -18.92
N ASN A 52 12.53 0.40 -18.29
CA ASN A 52 12.58 -0.75 -17.39
C ASN A 52 11.38 -1.69 -17.50
N LYS A 53 11.53 -2.72 -18.36
CA LYS A 53 10.48 -3.74 -18.58
C LYS A 53 10.15 -4.56 -17.32
N ILE A 54 11.15 -4.90 -16.51
CA ILE A 54 10.98 -5.74 -15.31
C ILE A 54 10.12 -5.02 -14.26
N HIS A 55 10.34 -3.73 -14.03
CA HIS A 55 9.51 -2.93 -13.14
C HIS A 55 8.09 -2.71 -13.68
N THR A 56 7.94 -2.66 -14.99
CA THR A 56 6.64 -2.54 -15.66
C THR A 56 5.81 -3.80 -15.46
N GLU A 57 6.39 -4.99 -15.64
CA GLU A 57 5.70 -6.27 -15.48
C GLU A 57 5.25 -6.53 -14.05
N LYS A 58 6.05 -6.16 -13.04
CA LYS A 58 5.68 -6.26 -11.62
C LYS A 58 4.47 -5.39 -11.23
N LYS A 59 4.18 -4.36 -12.01
CA LYS A 59 3.04 -3.47 -11.78
C LYS A 59 1.76 -3.91 -12.49
N LEU A 60 1.81 -5.00 -13.24
CA LEU A 60 0.64 -5.54 -13.93
C LEU A 60 0.13 -6.81 -13.23
N LEU A 61 -1.14 -6.81 -12.91
CA LEU A 61 -1.86 -7.96 -12.35
C LEU A 61 -2.72 -8.58 -13.45
N CYS A 62 -2.42 -9.83 -13.78
CA CYS A 62 -3.20 -10.62 -14.71
C CYS A 62 -4.24 -11.48 -13.99
N ASP A 63 -5.33 -11.80 -14.69
CA ASP A 63 -6.35 -12.73 -14.20
C ASP A 63 -6.87 -12.33 -12.79
N VAL A 64 -7.27 -11.05 -12.65
CA VAL A 64 -7.70 -10.49 -11.38
C VAL A 64 -9.10 -10.99 -11.01
N PHE A 65 -10.10 -10.75 -11.84
CA PHE A 65 -11.48 -11.19 -11.63
C PHE A 65 -11.97 -12.17 -12.68
N LYS A 66 -11.30 -12.26 -13.82
CA LYS A 66 -11.59 -13.21 -14.89
C LYS A 66 -10.36 -13.44 -15.75
N LYS A 67 -10.35 -14.55 -16.46
CA LYS A 67 -9.26 -14.91 -17.37
C LYS A 67 -9.03 -13.82 -18.45
N GLY A 68 -7.79 -13.40 -18.57
CA GLY A 68 -7.34 -12.42 -19.59
C GLY A 68 -7.62 -10.96 -19.23
N ASP A 69 -8.14 -10.63 -18.03
CA ASP A 69 -8.19 -9.25 -17.61
C ASP A 69 -6.80 -8.78 -17.11
N LEU A 70 -6.58 -7.48 -17.21
CA LEU A 70 -5.30 -6.86 -16.85
C LEU A 70 -5.58 -5.60 -16.04
N TYR A 71 -4.87 -5.49 -14.92
CA TYR A 71 -4.98 -4.35 -14.01
C TYR A 71 -3.59 -3.80 -13.68
N PHE A 72 -3.53 -2.49 -13.52
CA PHE A 72 -2.36 -1.79 -13.00
C PHE A 72 -2.44 -1.76 -11.48
N ASN A 73 -1.37 -2.21 -10.83
CA ASN A 73 -1.15 -2.14 -9.38
C ASN A 73 -0.53 -0.78 -9.06
N THR A 74 -1.27 0.10 -8.38
CA THR A 74 -0.77 1.42 -7.99
C THR A 74 0.29 1.33 -6.90
N GLY A 75 0.19 0.33 -6.04
CA GLY A 75 0.97 0.19 -4.82
C GLY A 75 0.38 0.98 -3.65
N ASP A 76 -0.74 1.65 -3.84
CA ASP A 76 -1.39 2.45 -2.80
C ASP A 76 -2.53 1.65 -2.15
N LEU A 77 -2.62 1.72 -0.83
CA LEU A 77 -3.70 1.17 -0.03
C LEU A 77 -4.71 2.27 0.27
N ILE A 78 -5.96 1.98 -0.03
CA ILE A 78 -7.07 2.93 0.07
C ILE A 78 -8.20 2.32 0.88
N VAL A 79 -8.83 3.11 1.72
CA VAL A 79 -10.09 2.79 2.39
C VAL A 79 -11.22 3.52 1.68
N GLN A 80 -12.27 2.80 1.34
CA GLN A 80 -13.52 3.39 0.86
C GLN A 80 -14.56 3.33 1.98
N ASP A 81 -15.10 4.50 2.37
CA ASP A 81 -16.15 4.57 3.38
C ASP A 81 -17.55 4.22 2.82
N HIS A 82 -18.56 4.26 3.69
CA HIS A 82 -19.93 3.95 3.31
C HIS A 82 -20.56 5.00 2.36
N GLU A 83 -20.04 6.22 2.35
CA GLU A 83 -20.46 7.32 1.47
C GLU A 83 -19.72 7.32 0.14
N ASN A 84 -18.79 6.38 -0.07
CA ASN A 84 -17.92 6.20 -1.23
C ASN A 84 -16.77 7.22 -1.35
N PHE A 85 -16.42 7.94 -0.29
CA PHE A 85 -15.18 8.69 -0.26
C PHE A 85 -13.99 7.75 -0.13
N LEU A 86 -12.87 8.14 -0.74
CA LEU A 86 -11.62 7.40 -0.75
C LEU A 86 -10.61 8.12 0.12
N TYR A 87 -10.03 7.37 1.05
CA TYR A 87 -8.99 7.85 1.95
C TYR A 87 -7.71 7.06 1.70
N PHE A 88 -6.62 7.77 1.51
CA PHE A 88 -5.30 7.14 1.47
C PHE A 88 -5.01 6.54 2.85
N TRP A 89 -4.61 5.28 2.87
CA TRP A 89 -4.27 4.57 4.11
C TRP A 89 -2.75 4.40 4.24
N ASP A 90 -2.10 3.81 3.23
CA ASP A 90 -0.66 3.65 3.20
C ASP A 90 -0.18 3.20 1.81
N ARG A 91 1.10 2.92 1.68
CA ARG A 91 1.71 2.38 0.48
C ARG A 91 2.28 0.99 0.72
N ILE A 92 2.09 0.06 -0.23
CA ILE A 92 2.76 -1.24 -0.20
C ILE A 92 4.28 -1.01 -0.21
N GLY A 93 4.98 -1.64 0.76
CA GLY A 93 6.40 -1.43 0.99
C GLY A 93 6.71 -0.48 2.14
N ASP A 94 5.79 0.42 2.47
CA ASP A 94 5.90 1.31 3.63
C ASP A 94 5.21 0.68 4.86
N THR A 95 4.08 -0.02 4.66
CA THR A 95 3.47 -0.87 5.72
C THR A 95 4.40 -2.01 6.10
N PHE A 96 4.59 -2.22 7.39
CA PHE A 96 5.37 -3.34 7.92
C PHE A 96 4.57 -4.17 8.93
N ARG A 97 4.97 -5.44 9.10
CA ARG A 97 4.34 -6.34 10.08
C ARG A 97 5.25 -6.58 11.26
N TRP A 98 4.72 -6.36 12.46
CA TRP A 98 5.40 -6.60 13.72
C TRP A 98 4.51 -7.36 14.69
N LYS A 99 4.98 -8.50 15.21
CA LYS A 99 4.26 -9.34 16.20
C LYS A 99 2.81 -9.67 15.79
N GLY A 100 2.58 -9.92 14.51
CA GLY A 100 1.26 -10.26 13.98
C GLY A 100 0.39 -9.08 13.54
N GLU A 101 0.76 -7.85 13.90
CA GLU A 101 0.02 -6.64 13.53
C GLU A 101 0.62 -5.96 12.28
N ASN A 102 -0.25 -5.48 11.40
CA ASN A 102 0.15 -4.63 10.29
C ASN A 102 0.21 -3.19 10.77
N VAL A 103 1.36 -2.55 10.60
CA VAL A 103 1.63 -1.19 11.04
C VAL A 103 1.78 -0.29 9.83
N ALA A 104 0.91 0.69 9.68
CA ALA A 104 1.00 1.74 8.68
C ALA A 104 2.05 2.77 9.12
N THR A 105 3.03 3.04 8.26
CA THR A 105 4.10 3.99 8.59
C THR A 105 3.57 5.40 8.75
N THR A 106 2.55 5.77 7.96
CA THR A 106 1.89 7.07 8.02
C THR A 106 1.20 7.30 9.36
N GLU A 107 0.47 6.31 9.89
CA GLU A 107 -0.19 6.44 11.20
C GLU A 107 0.82 6.70 12.32
N VAL A 108 1.96 6.03 12.29
CA VAL A 108 3.02 6.21 13.29
C VAL A 108 3.68 7.58 13.11
N SER A 109 4.00 7.99 11.89
CA SER A 109 4.62 9.30 11.63
C SER A 109 3.71 10.46 12.04
N ASP A 110 2.41 10.36 11.76
CA ASP A 110 1.42 11.38 12.13
C ASP A 110 1.35 11.60 13.65
N VAL A 111 1.42 10.51 14.44
CA VAL A 111 1.48 10.60 15.91
C VAL A 111 2.80 11.24 16.37
N ILE A 112 3.93 10.86 15.76
CA ILE A 112 5.25 11.38 16.14
C ILE A 112 5.34 12.88 15.88
N VAL A 113 4.86 13.37 14.74
CA VAL A 113 4.94 14.81 14.40
C VAL A 113 4.00 15.70 15.21
N MET A 114 3.08 15.13 16.01
CA MET A 114 2.31 15.88 17.00
C MET A 114 3.18 16.43 18.15
N LEU A 115 4.38 15.90 18.33
CA LEU A 115 5.31 16.41 19.35
C LEU A 115 5.90 17.75 18.92
N ASP A 116 5.81 18.76 19.79
CA ASP A 116 6.14 20.14 19.48
C ASP A 116 7.58 20.35 18.97
N PHE A 117 8.51 19.49 19.35
CA PHE A 117 9.92 19.58 19.00
C PHE A 117 10.28 18.82 17.72
N ILE A 118 9.36 18.05 17.14
CA ILE A 118 9.60 17.32 15.88
C ILE A 118 9.08 18.14 14.70
N GLN A 119 9.94 18.28 13.70
CA GLN A 119 9.59 18.92 12.42
C GLN A 119 9.09 17.91 11.40
N GLU A 120 9.77 16.75 11.33
CA GLU A 120 9.45 15.69 10.36
C GLU A 120 9.83 14.33 10.93
N ALA A 121 9.03 13.31 10.62
CA ALA A 121 9.30 11.93 10.96
C ALA A 121 9.14 11.06 9.70
N ASN A 122 10.15 10.23 9.40
CA ASN A 122 10.06 9.20 8.39
C ASN A 122 10.13 7.83 9.07
N VAL A 123 9.02 7.07 9.00
CA VAL A 123 8.87 5.77 9.66
C VAL A 123 9.01 4.65 8.63
N TYR A 124 9.70 3.59 8.99
CA TYR A 124 9.89 2.42 8.12
C TYR A 124 10.15 1.15 8.95
N GLY A 125 9.91 -0.01 8.32
CA GLY A 125 10.14 -1.30 8.95
C GLY A 125 11.57 -1.81 8.75
N VAL A 126 12.24 -2.21 9.84
CA VAL A 126 13.58 -2.82 9.82
C VAL A 126 13.54 -4.26 10.32
N SER A 127 14.29 -5.14 9.68
CA SER A 127 14.44 -6.52 10.13
C SER A 127 15.26 -6.57 11.43
N VAL A 128 14.77 -7.31 12.42
CA VAL A 128 15.47 -7.55 13.67
C VAL A 128 15.92 -9.02 13.69
N PRO A 129 17.19 -9.34 13.98
CA PRO A 129 17.64 -10.72 14.09
C PRO A 129 16.79 -11.53 15.06
N ASP A 130 16.51 -12.78 14.72
CA ASP A 130 15.73 -13.75 15.51
C ASP A 130 14.27 -13.37 15.81
N HIS A 131 13.70 -12.41 15.05
CA HIS A 131 12.30 -12.01 15.16
C HIS A 131 11.61 -12.10 13.81
N GLU A 132 10.35 -12.56 13.83
CA GLU A 132 9.47 -12.50 12.65
C GLU A 132 8.95 -11.08 12.42
N GLY A 133 8.89 -10.68 11.15
CA GLY A 133 8.41 -9.36 10.75
C GLY A 133 9.50 -8.29 10.80
N LYS A 134 9.07 -7.03 10.88
CA LYS A 134 9.94 -5.86 10.91
C LYS A 134 9.55 -4.95 12.07
N ALA A 135 10.51 -4.54 12.88
CA ALA A 135 10.29 -3.51 13.89
C ALA A 135 10.22 -2.12 13.25
N GLY A 136 9.38 -1.24 13.80
CA GLY A 136 9.32 0.15 13.37
C GLY A 136 10.59 0.91 13.76
N MET A 137 11.15 1.67 12.82
CA MET A 137 12.21 2.65 13.04
C MET A 137 11.75 3.99 12.52
N ALA A 138 12.08 5.06 13.25
CA ALA A 138 11.79 6.42 12.82
C ALA A 138 13.09 7.23 12.68
N SER A 139 13.22 7.93 11.55
CA SER A 139 14.20 9.00 11.36
C SER A 139 13.51 10.32 11.61
N LEU A 140 14.09 11.18 12.46
CA LEU A 140 13.46 12.41 12.95
C LEU A 140 14.28 13.62 12.55
N ILE A 141 13.58 14.70 12.13
CA ILE A 141 14.12 16.03 12.00
C ILE A 141 13.54 16.87 13.13
N LEU A 142 14.41 17.47 13.93
CA LEU A 142 14.00 18.35 15.03
C LEU A 142 13.82 19.78 14.54
N LYS A 143 12.88 20.52 15.14
CA LYS A 143 12.74 21.95 14.92
C LYS A 143 13.99 22.68 15.40
N GLN A 144 14.35 23.78 14.72
CA GLN A 144 15.45 24.64 15.18
C GLN A 144 15.17 25.10 16.62
N ASN A 145 16.18 24.94 17.51
CA ASN A 145 16.13 25.20 18.94
C ASN A 145 15.40 24.15 19.82
N ALA A 146 15.05 22.99 19.27
CA ALA A 146 14.65 21.86 20.11
C ALA A 146 15.89 21.09 20.59
N SER A 147 15.98 20.82 21.89
CA SER A 147 16.92 19.86 22.50
C SER A 147 16.12 18.66 23.02
N LEU A 148 16.65 17.47 22.82
CA LEU A 148 16.13 16.24 23.43
C LEU A 148 16.43 16.23 24.92
#